data_a006a274d1e37b05281917bbfe990474
#
_entry.id   a006a274d1e37b05281917bbfe990474
#
_cell.length_a   1.000
_cell.length_b   1.000
_cell.length_c   1.000
_cell.angle_alpha   90.00
_cell.angle_beta   90.00
_cell.angle_gamma   90.00
#
_symmetry.space_group_name_H-M   'P 1'
#
loop_
_entity.id
_entity.type
_entity.pdbx_description
1 polymer ?
#
loop_
_entity_poly.entity_id
_entity_poly.type
_entity_poly.pdbx_seq_one_letter_code
_entity_poly.pdbx_strand_id
1 'polypeptide(L)'
;MNKIEGIQDKSDYEDYRDFINYLIDGYWLDEKLDELYPNNMYKGLIPTLVYWMEREDEKEVVWKRILPEENETTICPILMCPDDNDFSCTLIVAEIRNCGNLIQWKKMGIDKTKEWDAEKVGSTVEWLDKFNELNFYKQDYLTMLEIFKR
;
A
#
# COMPACT_ATOMS: atom_id res chain seq x y z
N MET A 1 7.01 1.24 -18.51
CA MET A 1 5.89 1.15 -17.56
C MET A 1 6.17 0.08 -16.53
N ASN A 2 5.82 0.35 -15.30
CA ASN A 2 5.95 -0.63 -14.23
C ASN A 2 4.78 -1.63 -14.30
N LYS A 3 5.03 -2.85 -13.89
CA LYS A 3 4.02 -3.91 -13.85
C LYS A 3 3.61 -4.16 -12.40
N ILE A 4 2.32 -4.06 -12.11
CA ILE A 4 1.79 -4.34 -10.77
C ILE A 4 0.84 -5.53 -10.82
N GLU A 5 0.97 -6.43 -9.85
CA GLU A 5 0.15 -7.63 -9.75
C GLU A 5 -0.22 -7.90 -8.29
N GLY A 6 -1.38 -8.52 -8.08
CA GLY A 6 -1.74 -9.09 -6.78
C GLY A 6 -1.49 -10.58 -6.83
N ILE A 7 -0.53 -11.06 -6.08
CA ILE A 7 -0.08 -12.46 -6.13
C ILE A 7 -0.09 -13.05 -4.73
N GLN A 8 -0.55 -14.30 -4.62
CA GLN A 8 -0.55 -15.01 -3.34
C GLN A 8 0.86 -15.18 -2.80
N ASP A 9 1.05 -14.84 -1.56
CA ASP A 9 2.32 -14.95 -0.84
C ASP A 9 2.09 -15.64 0.51
N LYS A 10 3.15 -16.13 1.11
CA LYS A 10 3.11 -16.79 2.42
C LYS A 10 3.56 -15.83 3.49
N SER A 11 2.83 -15.83 4.61
CA SER A 11 3.23 -15.07 5.78
C SER A 11 4.43 -15.74 6.47
N ASP A 12 5.36 -14.92 6.96
CA ASP A 12 6.47 -15.37 7.82
C ASP A 12 5.99 -15.70 9.24
N TYR A 13 4.73 -15.40 9.56
CA TYR A 13 4.14 -15.64 10.88
C TYR A 13 3.30 -16.91 10.83
N GLU A 14 3.52 -17.84 11.74
CA GLU A 14 2.81 -19.12 11.79
C GLU A 14 1.29 -18.96 11.91
N ASP A 15 0.84 -17.89 12.57
CA ASP A 15 -0.56 -17.64 12.83
C ASP A 15 -1.28 -16.95 11.68
N TYR A 16 -0.56 -16.56 10.62
CA TYR A 16 -1.16 -15.85 9.50
C TYR A 16 -1.34 -16.76 8.29
N ARG A 17 -2.43 -16.52 7.59
CA ARG A 17 -2.77 -17.21 6.35
C ARG A 17 -1.90 -16.71 5.21
N ASP A 18 -1.87 -17.48 4.14
CA ASP A 18 -1.41 -16.97 2.85
C ASP A 18 -2.26 -15.75 2.51
N PHE A 19 -1.65 -14.75 1.90
CA PHE A 19 -2.31 -13.48 1.61
C PHE A 19 -1.91 -13.00 0.21
N ILE A 20 -2.73 -12.11 -0.36
CA ILE A 20 -2.39 -11.46 -1.62
C ILE A 20 -1.43 -10.31 -1.30
N ASN A 21 -0.33 -10.25 -2.03
CA ASN A 21 0.69 -9.23 -1.83
C ASN A 21 0.95 -8.50 -3.14
N TYR A 22 1.57 -7.31 -3.07
CA TYR A 22 1.97 -6.55 -4.24
C TYR A 22 3.24 -7.11 -4.84
N LEU A 23 3.17 -7.52 -6.10
CA LEU A 23 4.34 -7.85 -6.89
C LEU A 23 4.50 -6.73 -7.93
N ILE A 24 5.59 -6.00 -7.86
CA ILE A 24 5.84 -4.86 -8.76
C ILE A 24 7.16 -5.11 -9.48
N ASP A 25 7.11 -5.18 -10.81
CA ASP A 25 8.27 -5.46 -11.66
C ASP A 25 9.03 -6.73 -11.22
N GLY A 26 8.30 -7.72 -10.70
CA GLY A 26 8.87 -8.98 -10.22
C GLY A 26 9.42 -8.95 -8.81
N TYR A 27 9.26 -7.84 -8.09
CA TYR A 27 9.69 -7.71 -6.70
C TYR A 27 8.51 -7.60 -5.75
N TRP A 28 8.61 -8.21 -4.58
CA TRP A 28 7.67 -7.95 -3.49
C TRP A 28 7.93 -6.53 -2.97
N LEU A 29 6.87 -5.73 -2.82
CA LEU A 29 7.01 -4.33 -2.43
C LEU A 29 7.69 -4.15 -1.07
N ASP A 30 7.32 -4.94 -0.08
CA ASP A 30 7.92 -4.88 1.26
C ASP A 30 9.40 -5.22 1.24
N GLU A 31 9.79 -6.21 0.45
CA GLU A 31 11.20 -6.58 0.29
C GLU A 31 12.00 -5.49 -0.40
N LYS A 32 11.40 -4.84 -1.41
CA LYS A 32 12.05 -3.72 -2.09
C LYS A 32 12.29 -2.54 -1.16
N LEU A 33 11.31 -2.22 -0.32
CA LEU A 33 11.48 -1.17 0.68
C LEU A 33 12.55 -1.52 1.70
N ASP A 34 12.59 -2.77 2.13
CA ASP A 34 13.62 -3.25 3.06
C ASP A 34 15.02 -3.17 2.45
N GLU A 35 15.14 -3.50 1.17
CA GLU A 35 16.40 -3.39 0.44
C GLU A 35 16.90 -1.94 0.39
N LEU A 36 16.00 -0.99 0.16
CA LEU A 36 16.33 0.44 0.10
C LEU A 36 16.62 1.03 1.49
N TYR A 37 16.00 0.50 2.54
CA TYR A 37 16.09 0.99 3.92
C TYR A 37 16.27 -0.17 4.88
N PRO A 38 17.43 -0.85 4.85
CA PRO A 38 17.61 -2.13 5.57
C PRO A 38 17.51 -2.07 7.09
N ASN A 39 17.58 -0.87 7.66
CA ASN A 39 17.52 -0.71 9.12
C ASN A 39 16.11 -0.42 9.65
N ASN A 40 15.12 -0.33 8.77
CA ASN A 40 13.76 0.12 9.15
C ASN A 40 12.75 -1.02 9.28
N MET A 41 13.16 -2.26 9.03
CA MET A 41 12.33 -3.45 9.24
C MET A 41 11.05 -3.45 8.42
N TYR A 42 11.12 -3.05 7.16
CA TYR A 42 9.94 -3.00 6.28
C TYR A 42 9.54 -4.37 5.73
N LYS A 43 10.46 -5.33 5.72
CA LYS A 43 10.16 -6.67 5.26
C LYS A 43 9.13 -7.32 6.20
N GLY A 44 8.09 -7.89 5.61
CA GLY A 44 7.02 -8.51 6.38
C GLY A 44 5.78 -7.64 6.55
N LEU A 45 5.83 -6.36 6.14
CA LEU A 45 4.62 -5.53 6.08
C LEU A 45 3.68 -6.11 5.03
N ILE A 46 2.38 -6.02 5.27
CA ILE A 46 1.36 -6.60 4.39
C ILE A 46 0.44 -5.52 3.80
N PRO A 47 -0.17 -5.78 2.65
CA PRO A 47 -1.08 -4.81 2.04
C PRO A 47 -2.28 -4.47 2.91
N THR A 48 -2.64 -3.19 2.95
CA THR A 48 -3.84 -2.72 3.64
C THR A 48 -5.12 -3.18 2.94
N LEU A 49 -5.01 -3.71 1.73
CA LEU A 49 -6.14 -4.22 0.94
C LEU A 49 -6.59 -5.62 1.37
N VAL A 50 -5.87 -6.28 2.30
CA VAL A 50 -6.26 -7.61 2.77
C VAL A 50 -7.63 -7.55 3.45
N TYR A 51 -8.45 -8.58 3.21
CA TYR A 51 -9.85 -8.58 3.65
C TYR A 51 -10.02 -8.66 5.17
N TRP A 52 -9.00 -9.11 5.91
CA TRP A 52 -9.07 -9.28 7.37
C TRP A 52 -8.57 -8.05 8.16
N MET A 53 -8.49 -6.91 7.52
CA MET A 53 -8.15 -5.68 8.23
C MET A 53 -9.15 -5.47 9.39
N GLU A 54 -8.64 -5.15 10.59
CA GLU A 54 -9.44 -5.13 11.82
C GLU A 54 -10.56 -4.09 11.85
N ARG A 55 -10.30 -2.89 11.35
CA ARG A 55 -11.23 -1.77 11.49
C ARG A 55 -11.90 -1.43 10.16
N GLU A 56 -13.23 -1.45 10.16
CA GLU A 56 -14.01 -1.13 8.96
C GLU A 56 -13.82 0.32 8.49
N ASP A 57 -13.70 1.28 9.41
CA ASP A 57 -13.47 2.68 9.05
C ASP A 57 -12.14 2.87 8.31
N GLU A 58 -11.10 2.17 8.74
CA GLU A 58 -9.80 2.21 8.08
C GLU A 58 -9.83 1.52 6.72
N LYS A 59 -10.53 0.39 6.64
CA LYS A 59 -10.72 -0.35 5.40
C LYS A 59 -11.42 0.51 4.34
N GLU A 60 -12.45 1.24 4.73
CA GLU A 60 -13.16 2.16 3.84
C GLU A 60 -12.24 3.27 3.32
N VAL A 61 -11.40 3.82 4.18
CA VAL A 61 -10.43 4.85 3.79
C VAL A 61 -9.47 4.33 2.73
N VAL A 62 -8.93 3.12 2.93
CA VAL A 62 -8.01 2.50 1.97
C VAL A 62 -8.70 2.32 0.61
N TRP A 63 -9.87 1.68 0.59
CA TRP A 63 -10.56 1.39 -0.67
C TRP A 63 -11.03 2.64 -1.40
N LYS A 64 -11.35 3.70 -0.67
CA LYS A 64 -11.70 5.00 -1.25
C LYS A 64 -10.50 5.69 -1.90
N ARG A 65 -9.30 5.51 -1.31
CA ARG A 65 -8.09 6.24 -1.72
C ARG A 65 -7.19 5.48 -2.67
N ILE A 66 -7.29 4.14 -2.73
CA ILE A 66 -6.39 3.33 -3.57
C ILE A 66 -6.57 3.61 -5.07
N LEU A 67 -7.74 4.06 -5.46
CA LEU A 67 -8.04 4.47 -6.84
C LEU A 67 -8.77 5.80 -6.80
N PRO A 68 -8.03 6.93 -6.85
CA PRO A 68 -8.67 8.25 -6.88
C PRO A 68 -9.44 8.46 -8.18
N GLU A 69 -10.35 9.44 -8.18
CA GLU A 69 -11.05 9.85 -9.38
C GLU A 69 -10.05 10.39 -10.42
N GLU A 70 -10.44 10.35 -11.70
CA GLU A 70 -9.57 10.83 -12.78
C GLU A 70 -9.12 12.28 -12.52
N ASN A 71 -7.83 12.52 -12.68
CA ASN A 71 -7.16 13.79 -12.44
C ASN A 71 -7.04 14.20 -10.97
N GLU A 72 -7.41 13.31 -10.03
CA GLU A 72 -7.26 13.56 -8.61
C GLU A 72 -6.06 12.80 -8.03
N THR A 73 -5.58 13.29 -6.88
CA THR A 73 -4.46 12.70 -6.16
C THR A 73 -4.91 12.39 -4.74
N THR A 74 -4.54 11.22 -4.25
CA THR A 74 -4.82 10.82 -2.86
C THR A 74 -3.53 10.37 -2.18
N ILE A 75 -3.52 10.39 -0.86
CA ILE A 75 -2.47 9.74 -0.05
C ILE A 75 -3.14 8.53 0.57
N CYS A 76 -2.73 7.33 0.14
CA CYS A 76 -3.38 6.08 0.49
C CYS A 76 -2.43 5.18 1.30
N PRO A 77 -2.88 4.67 2.46
CA PRO A 77 -2.13 3.61 3.14
C PRO A 77 -2.07 2.37 2.27
N ILE A 78 -0.88 1.81 2.08
CA ILE A 78 -0.69 0.63 1.23
C ILE A 78 -0.12 -0.58 1.94
N LEU A 79 0.74 -0.38 2.96
CA LEU A 79 1.30 -1.47 3.76
C LEU A 79 1.13 -1.18 5.24
N MET A 80 0.88 -2.22 6.02
CA MET A 80 0.69 -2.13 7.47
C MET A 80 1.42 -3.26 8.19
N CYS A 81 1.55 -3.14 9.52
CA CYS A 81 2.11 -4.20 10.35
C CYS A 81 1.17 -5.40 10.39
N PRO A 82 1.66 -6.62 10.16
CA PRO A 82 0.81 -7.81 10.24
C PRO A 82 0.34 -8.13 11.65
N ASP A 83 1.05 -7.66 12.68
CA ASP A 83 0.68 -7.91 14.08
C ASP A 83 -0.61 -7.21 14.47
N ASP A 84 -0.82 -5.99 13.98
CA ASP A 84 -1.96 -5.16 14.38
C ASP A 84 -3.09 -5.16 13.36
N ASN A 85 -2.77 -5.30 12.08
CA ASN A 85 -3.74 -5.26 10.96
C ASN A 85 -4.58 -3.98 10.94
N ASP A 86 -3.97 -2.86 11.33
CA ASP A 86 -4.61 -1.55 11.40
C ASP A 86 -3.58 -0.44 11.18
N PHE A 87 -3.98 0.82 11.38
CA PHE A 87 -3.11 1.97 11.17
C PHE A 87 -2.20 2.30 12.36
N SER A 88 -2.23 1.52 13.44
CA SER A 88 -1.56 1.87 14.69
C SER A 88 -0.05 1.69 14.71
N CYS A 89 0.48 0.84 13.85
CA CYS A 89 1.91 0.53 13.78
C CYS A 89 2.55 1.22 12.57
N THR A 90 3.69 0.74 12.09
CA THR A 90 4.32 1.27 10.87
C THR A 90 3.34 1.19 9.70
N LEU A 91 3.04 2.34 9.12
CA LEU A 91 2.10 2.45 8.02
C LEU A 91 2.78 3.15 6.85
N ILE A 92 2.91 2.44 5.74
CA ILE A 92 3.47 3.00 4.52
C ILE A 92 2.33 3.54 3.67
N VAL A 93 2.48 4.79 3.23
CA VAL A 93 1.50 5.45 2.37
C VAL A 93 2.12 5.76 1.01
N ALA A 94 1.29 5.85 -0.01
CA ALA A 94 1.68 6.28 -1.34
C ALA A 94 0.87 7.48 -1.77
N GLU A 95 1.51 8.43 -2.44
CA GLU A 95 0.80 9.51 -3.12
C GLU A 95 0.40 8.99 -4.49
N ILE A 96 -0.89 8.81 -4.71
CA ILE A 96 -1.45 8.16 -5.90
C ILE A 96 -2.19 9.18 -6.74
N ARG A 97 -1.84 9.26 -8.03
CA ARG A 97 -2.55 10.12 -8.99
C ARG A 97 -3.15 9.27 -10.09
N ASN A 98 -4.42 9.52 -10.39
CA ASN A 98 -5.10 8.92 -11.53
C ASN A 98 -5.00 9.86 -12.74
N CYS A 99 -4.22 9.46 -13.74
CA CYS A 99 -4.01 10.25 -14.96
C CYS A 99 -4.89 9.77 -16.13
N GLY A 100 -5.95 9.03 -15.86
CA GLY A 100 -6.81 8.45 -16.88
C GLY A 100 -6.29 7.08 -17.32
N ASN A 101 -5.35 7.05 -18.26
CA ASN A 101 -4.77 5.80 -18.75
C ASN A 101 -3.71 5.21 -17.84
N LEU A 102 -3.18 6.02 -16.94
CA LEU A 102 -2.09 5.64 -16.04
C LEU A 102 -2.48 5.92 -14.60
N ILE A 103 -2.03 5.06 -13.71
CA ILE A 103 -2.06 5.32 -12.28
C ILE A 103 -0.61 5.48 -11.82
N GLN A 104 -0.32 6.60 -11.17
CA GLN A 104 1.03 6.92 -10.70
C GLN A 104 1.09 6.81 -9.19
N TRP A 105 2.08 6.08 -8.69
CA TRP A 105 2.52 6.18 -7.29
C TRP A 105 3.72 7.12 -7.30
N LYS A 106 3.45 8.38 -7.06
CA LYS A 106 4.46 9.44 -7.24
C LYS A 106 5.56 9.38 -6.21
N LYS A 107 5.22 9.04 -4.99
CA LYS A 107 6.18 8.88 -3.89
C LYS A 107 5.56 8.03 -2.79
N MET A 108 6.41 7.50 -1.94
CA MET A 108 6.00 6.70 -0.79
C MET A 108 6.61 7.26 0.48
N GLY A 109 5.94 7.06 1.59
CA GLY A 109 6.41 7.56 2.87
C GLY A 109 5.81 6.81 4.05
N ILE A 110 6.19 7.26 5.23
CA ILE A 110 5.71 6.71 6.49
C ILE A 110 4.72 7.69 7.08
N ASP A 111 3.52 7.23 7.41
CA ASP A 111 2.52 8.06 8.07
C ASP A 111 2.98 8.41 9.48
N LYS A 112 3.00 9.71 9.78
CA LYS A 112 3.36 10.26 11.09
C LYS A 112 2.20 11.00 11.73
N THR A 113 0.99 10.83 11.20
CA THR A 113 -0.22 11.46 11.71
C THR A 113 -0.50 10.96 13.13
N LYS A 114 -0.77 11.89 14.04
CA LYS A 114 -0.97 11.58 15.46
C LYS A 114 -2.44 11.48 15.88
N GLU A 115 -3.33 11.92 15.02
CA GLU A 115 -4.77 11.87 15.28
C GLU A 115 -5.30 10.45 15.11
N TRP A 116 -6.23 10.04 15.97
CA TRP A 116 -6.83 8.71 15.97
C TRP A 116 -8.03 8.56 15.02
N ASP A 117 -8.23 9.52 14.14
CA ASP A 117 -9.28 9.49 13.13
C ASP A 117 -8.73 8.90 11.84
N ALA A 118 -9.34 7.81 11.35
CA ALA A 118 -8.91 7.14 10.13
C ALA A 118 -8.86 8.09 8.92
N GLU A 119 -9.81 9.05 8.86
CA GLU A 119 -9.86 10.04 7.78
C GLU A 119 -8.67 10.99 7.77
N LYS A 120 -7.94 11.09 8.87
CA LYS A 120 -6.77 11.97 9.00
C LYS A 120 -5.48 11.31 8.55
N VAL A 121 -5.47 10.03 8.26
CA VAL A 121 -4.26 9.33 7.81
C VAL A 121 -3.67 10.03 6.59
N GLY A 122 -2.37 10.15 6.54
CA GLY A 122 -1.69 10.84 5.44
C GLY A 122 -1.58 12.36 5.63
N SER A 123 -2.09 12.91 6.74
CA SER A 123 -2.00 14.35 7.03
C SER A 123 -0.56 14.79 7.30
N THR A 124 0.25 13.91 7.88
CA THR A 124 1.67 14.15 8.14
C THR A 124 2.43 12.92 7.68
N VAL A 125 3.33 13.08 6.73
CA VAL A 125 4.08 11.97 6.12
C VAL A 125 5.56 12.29 6.08
N GLU A 126 6.37 11.32 6.48
CA GLU A 126 7.81 11.36 6.26
C GLU A 126 8.09 10.64 4.93
N TRP A 127 8.42 11.40 3.90
CA TRP A 127 8.62 10.85 2.56
C TRP A 127 9.96 10.12 2.44
N LEU A 128 9.93 9.00 1.73
CA LEU A 128 11.11 8.17 1.50
C LEU A 128 11.78 8.61 0.19
N ASP A 129 12.98 9.16 0.27
CA ASP A 129 13.68 9.78 -0.85
C ASP A 129 14.33 8.79 -1.83
N LYS A 130 14.54 7.55 -1.41
CA LYS A 130 15.16 6.53 -2.25
C LYS A 130 14.16 5.77 -3.11
N PHE A 131 12.86 6.01 -2.92
CA PHE A 131 11.82 5.32 -3.68
C PHE A 131 11.49 6.12 -4.93
N ASN A 132 11.60 5.47 -6.09
CA ASN A 132 11.31 6.12 -7.38
C ASN A 132 9.83 6.06 -7.71
N GLU A 133 9.36 7.04 -8.51
CA GLU A 133 8.00 7.06 -9.01
C GLU A 133 7.69 5.78 -9.79
N LEU A 134 6.50 5.25 -9.58
CA LEU A 134 5.98 4.08 -10.30
C LEU A 134 4.79 4.50 -11.16
N ASN A 135 4.76 4.00 -12.38
CA ASN A 135 3.70 4.30 -13.33
C ASN A 135 3.12 2.99 -13.86
N PHE A 136 1.83 2.79 -13.64
CA PHE A 136 1.13 1.57 -14.02
C PHE A 136 0.09 1.85 -15.09
N TYR A 137 -0.07 0.94 -16.04
CA TYR A 137 -1.24 0.97 -16.91
C TYR A 137 -2.48 0.78 -16.05
N LYS A 138 -3.51 1.57 -16.32
CA LYS A 138 -4.77 1.50 -15.58
C LYS A 138 -5.36 0.10 -15.59
N GLN A 139 -5.29 -0.60 -16.73
CA GLN A 139 -5.83 -1.95 -16.84
C GLN A 139 -5.14 -2.93 -15.88
N ASP A 140 -3.82 -2.88 -15.79
CA ASP A 140 -3.05 -3.72 -14.87
C ASP A 140 -3.43 -3.41 -13.41
N TYR A 141 -3.58 -2.13 -13.11
CA TYR A 141 -3.95 -1.67 -11.77
C TYR A 141 -5.34 -2.16 -11.36
N LEU A 142 -6.31 -2.04 -12.25
CA LEU A 142 -7.67 -2.53 -12.00
C LEU A 142 -7.71 -4.04 -11.82
N THR A 143 -6.93 -4.79 -12.61
CA THR A 143 -6.82 -6.23 -12.49
C THR A 143 -6.25 -6.61 -11.11
N MET A 144 -5.22 -5.89 -10.66
CA MET A 144 -4.65 -6.09 -9.33
C MET A 144 -5.71 -5.87 -8.24
N LEU A 145 -6.47 -4.77 -8.33
CA LEU A 145 -7.51 -4.48 -7.35
C LEU A 145 -8.59 -5.57 -7.31
N GLU A 146 -8.97 -6.12 -8.46
CA GLU A 146 -9.95 -7.21 -8.52
C GLU A 146 -9.46 -8.47 -7.78
N ILE A 147 -8.16 -8.75 -7.84
CA ILE A 147 -7.60 -9.89 -7.11
C ILE A 147 -7.75 -9.68 -5.60
N PHE A 148 -7.49 -8.46 -5.10
CA PHE A 148 -7.64 -8.15 -3.67
C PHE A 148 -9.10 -8.20 -3.21
N LYS A 149 -10.06 -7.95 -4.07
CA LYS A 149 -11.50 -7.99 -3.73
C LYS A 149 -12.04 -9.40 -3.52
N ARG A 150 -11.28 -10.40 -3.95
CA ARG A 150 -11.67 -11.80 -3.78
C ARG A 150 -11.28 -12.31 -2.39
#